data_8f6722368d27239136d29a6b9c67c475
#
_entry.id   8f6722368d27239136d29a6b9c67c475
#
_cell.length_a   1.000
_cell.length_b   1.000
_cell.length_c   1.000
_cell.angle_alpha   90.00
_cell.angle_beta   90.00
_cell.angle_gamma   90.00
#
_symmetry.space_group_name_H-M   'P 1'
#
loop_
_entity.id
_entity.type
_entity.pdbx_description
1 polymer ?
#
loop_
_entity_poly.entity_id
_entity_poly.type
_entity_poly.pdbx_seq_one_letter_code
_entity_poly.pdbx_strand_id
1 'polypeptide(L)'
;MEAGLFRFLRFSLGLEGEVKGLLDGRQGCFDWDACYQFAKRQTLVGVLFDGIQRLPKELAPARPLLLRWLSDSESIRRRNMRMDRASAYIYNKVCAAGFRCCILKGQGNALLYPHPSSRTPGDVDVWVVANREELRHIALSLTEGDGSSLQESLNHIGLTVHGVSVELHSTPVLLNSPVHNSRLQKWLKRNADLQCSNRIALPNNAGEVAVPTVSFNIIYQLCHLFHHCFYEGVGLRQIVDYYLVLKNVDFSGNTNGVSGNTDCFSGNTDCDGVLLNTDFTDNTDRIGGNAESDGFLLNTDFTDNTDRIGGNAESDGSLMNTDCTDLTDGFSGDLDEDGSLLNTDCTDCTDSSSGGLGEVDSGGSLVALQEELKWLGLWKFAGAVMYVLREVMGLDEKRMICAPDERRGRLLLEEIMAGGNFGHYDERNRFGQGALWHNIQRFRRDWRMLRFYPSEALSEPLFRVCHFLWRWKQKHTGKPKERNRN
;
A
#
# COMPACT_ATOMS: atom_id res chain seq x y z
N MET A 1 -26.18 -3.74 -7.07
CA MET A 1 -25.14 -2.69 -7.17
C MET A 1 -23.76 -3.24 -6.81
N GLU A 2 -23.54 -3.83 -5.62
CA GLU A 2 -22.22 -4.34 -5.19
C GLU A 2 -21.61 -5.38 -6.14
N ALA A 3 -22.39 -6.35 -6.60
CA ALA A 3 -21.90 -7.37 -7.55
C ALA A 3 -21.37 -6.75 -8.87
N GLY A 4 -21.98 -5.65 -9.34
CA GLY A 4 -21.50 -4.90 -10.48
C GLY A 4 -20.16 -4.19 -10.24
N LEU A 5 -20.01 -3.59 -9.06
CA LEU A 5 -18.76 -2.95 -8.65
C LEU A 5 -17.61 -3.95 -8.50
N PHE A 6 -17.87 -5.14 -7.92
CA PHE A 6 -16.85 -6.20 -7.83
C PHE A 6 -16.46 -6.75 -9.21
N ARG A 7 -17.42 -6.89 -10.10
CA ARG A 7 -17.15 -7.31 -11.47
C ARG A 7 -16.31 -6.28 -12.21
N PHE A 8 -16.61 -4.98 -12.06
CA PHE A 8 -15.80 -3.91 -12.64
C PHE A 8 -14.39 -3.84 -12.03
N LEU A 9 -14.25 -4.10 -10.73
CA LEU A 9 -12.94 -4.22 -10.07
C LEU A 9 -12.11 -5.38 -10.67
N ARG A 10 -12.71 -6.56 -10.85
CA ARG A 10 -12.03 -7.70 -11.49
C ARG A 10 -11.61 -7.39 -12.92
N PHE A 11 -12.49 -6.76 -13.69
CA PHE A 11 -12.13 -6.27 -15.03
C PHE A 11 -10.95 -5.30 -14.99
N SER A 12 -10.97 -4.32 -14.09
CA SER A 12 -9.88 -3.33 -13.95
C SER A 12 -8.53 -3.97 -13.63
N LEU A 13 -8.53 -5.09 -12.93
CA LEU A 13 -7.33 -5.87 -12.61
C LEU A 13 -6.98 -6.93 -13.68
N GLY A 14 -7.69 -6.96 -14.81
CA GLY A 14 -7.46 -7.92 -15.88
C GLY A 14 -7.87 -9.36 -15.54
N LEU A 15 -8.75 -9.54 -14.57
CA LEU A 15 -9.26 -10.86 -14.14
C LEU A 15 -10.52 -11.27 -14.90
N GLU A 16 -11.23 -10.33 -15.48
CA GLU A 16 -12.38 -10.55 -16.38
C GLU A 16 -12.13 -9.85 -17.72
N GLY A 17 -12.49 -10.53 -18.83
CA GLY A 17 -12.26 -10.01 -20.18
C GLY A 17 -13.31 -9.01 -20.64
N GLU A 18 -14.57 -9.17 -20.24
CA GLU A 18 -15.68 -8.35 -20.74
C GLU A 18 -16.59 -7.82 -19.63
N VAL A 19 -16.90 -6.53 -19.72
CA VAL A 19 -17.90 -5.86 -18.87
C VAL A 19 -19.01 -5.15 -19.67
N LYS A 20 -19.01 -5.33 -20.99
CA LYS A 20 -20.00 -4.66 -21.86
C LYS A 20 -21.44 -4.92 -21.39
N GLY A 21 -21.79 -6.19 -21.09
CA GLY A 21 -23.11 -6.53 -20.59
C GLY A 21 -23.46 -5.97 -19.20
N LEU A 22 -22.48 -5.49 -18.44
CA LEU A 22 -22.68 -4.79 -17.17
C LEU A 22 -22.96 -3.30 -17.40
N LEU A 23 -22.31 -2.69 -18.41
CA LEU A 23 -22.28 -1.25 -18.62
C LEU A 23 -23.28 -0.78 -19.67
N ASP A 24 -23.76 -1.66 -20.58
CA ASP A 24 -24.60 -1.32 -21.75
C ASP A 24 -26.09 -1.06 -21.42
N GLY A 25 -26.43 -0.97 -20.13
CA GLY A 25 -27.77 -0.63 -19.67
C GLY A 25 -28.81 -1.76 -19.74
N ARG A 26 -28.47 -2.98 -20.20
CA ARG A 26 -29.41 -4.12 -20.26
C ARG A 26 -29.91 -4.56 -18.87
N GLN A 27 -29.16 -4.24 -17.81
CA GLN A 27 -29.52 -4.49 -16.42
C GLN A 27 -29.79 -3.20 -15.61
N GLY A 28 -30.00 -2.05 -16.28
CA GLY A 28 -30.04 -0.73 -15.68
C GLY A 28 -28.74 0.05 -15.97
N CYS A 29 -28.81 1.38 -15.96
CA CYS A 29 -27.66 2.24 -16.21
C CYS A 29 -26.61 2.04 -15.09
N PHE A 30 -25.35 1.76 -15.44
CA PHE A 30 -24.27 1.67 -14.46
C PHE A 30 -24.01 3.05 -13.86
N ASP A 31 -24.13 3.15 -12.54
CA ASP A 31 -23.97 4.41 -11.82
C ASP A 31 -22.47 4.72 -11.60
N TRP A 32 -21.92 5.55 -12.47
CA TRP A 32 -20.53 5.98 -12.43
C TRP A 32 -20.20 6.85 -11.22
N ASP A 33 -21.14 7.67 -10.74
CA ASP A 33 -20.93 8.49 -9.54
C ASP A 33 -20.84 7.59 -8.29
N ALA A 34 -21.74 6.62 -8.17
CA ALA A 34 -21.66 5.63 -7.09
C ALA A 34 -20.35 4.80 -7.18
N CYS A 35 -19.91 4.44 -8.38
CA CYS A 35 -18.65 3.73 -8.60
C CYS A 35 -17.44 4.58 -8.18
N TYR A 36 -17.42 5.86 -8.51
CA TYR A 36 -16.35 6.77 -8.08
C TYR A 36 -16.32 6.94 -6.54
N GLN A 37 -17.48 7.12 -5.90
CA GLN A 37 -17.55 7.19 -4.44
C GLN A 37 -17.07 5.88 -3.80
N PHE A 38 -17.46 4.73 -4.35
CA PHE A 38 -16.95 3.43 -3.93
C PHE A 38 -15.43 3.36 -4.07
N ALA A 39 -14.87 3.78 -5.22
CA ALA A 39 -13.43 3.84 -5.46
C ALA A 39 -12.69 4.67 -4.41
N LYS A 40 -13.23 5.84 -4.06
CA LYS A 40 -12.66 6.71 -3.01
C LYS A 40 -12.74 6.06 -1.63
N ARG A 41 -13.90 5.53 -1.25
CA ARG A 41 -14.11 4.87 0.05
C ARG A 41 -13.19 3.67 0.25
N GLN A 42 -12.93 2.91 -0.83
CA GLN A 42 -12.13 1.69 -0.79
C GLN A 42 -10.66 1.89 -1.22
N THR A 43 -10.25 3.15 -1.50
CA THR A 43 -8.90 3.49 -1.98
C THR A 43 -8.48 2.73 -3.25
N LEU A 44 -9.41 2.61 -4.20
CA LEU A 44 -9.26 1.89 -5.47
C LEU A 44 -9.34 2.83 -6.70
N VAL A 45 -9.18 4.15 -6.51
CA VAL A 45 -9.39 5.16 -7.57
C VAL A 45 -8.48 4.89 -8.77
N GLY A 46 -7.18 4.70 -8.58
CA GLY A 46 -6.26 4.42 -9.69
C GLY A 46 -6.56 3.08 -10.36
N VAL A 47 -6.81 2.03 -9.57
CA VAL A 47 -7.13 0.69 -10.09
C VAL A 47 -8.37 0.68 -10.97
N LEU A 48 -9.46 1.32 -10.52
CA LEU A 48 -10.69 1.38 -11.32
C LEU A 48 -10.55 2.32 -12.53
N PHE A 49 -9.67 3.31 -12.45
CA PHE A 49 -9.35 4.16 -13.59
C PHE A 49 -8.64 3.37 -14.70
N ASP A 50 -7.75 2.43 -14.38
CA ASP A 50 -7.15 1.52 -15.36
C ASP A 50 -8.24 0.73 -16.13
N GLY A 51 -9.31 0.33 -15.44
CA GLY A 51 -10.47 -0.29 -16.08
C GLY A 51 -11.19 0.67 -17.02
N ILE A 52 -11.41 1.94 -16.62
CA ILE A 52 -12.06 2.96 -17.46
C ILE A 52 -11.27 3.20 -18.74
N GLN A 53 -9.94 3.25 -18.67
CA GLN A 53 -9.07 3.45 -19.84
C GLN A 53 -9.17 2.33 -20.88
N ARG A 54 -9.62 1.16 -20.49
CA ARG A 54 -9.84 -0.01 -21.37
C ARG A 54 -11.25 -0.08 -21.95
N LEU A 55 -12.13 0.86 -21.60
CA LEU A 55 -13.52 0.86 -22.09
C LEU A 55 -13.65 1.61 -23.42
N PRO A 56 -14.57 1.18 -24.29
CA PRO A 56 -15.05 2.00 -25.39
C PRO A 56 -15.60 3.34 -24.88
N LYS A 57 -15.43 4.41 -25.65
CA LYS A 57 -15.85 5.79 -25.29
C LYS A 57 -17.32 5.87 -24.87
N GLU A 58 -18.17 5.10 -25.51
CA GLU A 58 -19.63 5.08 -25.30
C GLU A 58 -20.02 4.52 -23.92
N LEU A 59 -19.13 3.71 -23.31
CA LEU A 59 -19.34 3.11 -22.00
C LEU A 59 -18.61 3.84 -20.87
N ALA A 60 -17.77 4.81 -21.20
CA ALA A 60 -17.01 5.59 -20.22
C ALA A 60 -17.92 6.58 -19.45
N PRO A 61 -17.51 7.01 -18.24
CA PRO A 61 -18.23 8.05 -17.51
C PRO A 61 -18.27 9.38 -18.26
N ALA A 62 -19.25 10.23 -17.94
CA ALA A 62 -19.35 11.58 -18.51
C ALA A 62 -18.06 12.39 -18.30
N ARG A 63 -17.72 13.24 -19.27
CA ARG A 63 -16.45 13.99 -19.30
C ARG A 63 -16.07 14.69 -17.98
N PRO A 64 -16.98 15.39 -17.25
CA PRO A 64 -16.60 16.05 -16.01
C PRO A 64 -16.12 15.06 -14.92
N LEU A 65 -16.80 13.91 -14.81
CA LEU A 65 -16.41 12.86 -13.86
C LEU A 65 -15.11 12.17 -14.30
N LEU A 66 -14.95 11.92 -15.61
CA LEU A 66 -13.74 11.34 -16.18
C LEU A 66 -12.50 12.19 -15.90
N LEU A 67 -12.58 13.52 -16.08
CA LEU A 67 -11.48 14.45 -15.79
C LEU A 67 -11.13 14.48 -14.30
N ARG A 68 -12.13 14.46 -13.43
CA ARG A 68 -11.90 14.36 -11.97
C ARG A 68 -11.19 13.06 -11.62
N TRP A 69 -11.63 11.95 -12.18
CA TRP A 69 -11.03 10.64 -11.93
C TRP A 69 -9.58 10.56 -12.43
N LEU A 70 -9.33 11.11 -13.62
CA LEU A 70 -7.98 11.26 -14.17
C LEU A 70 -7.06 12.05 -13.22
N SER A 71 -7.52 13.21 -12.74
CA SER A 71 -6.75 14.06 -11.81
C SER A 71 -6.38 13.32 -10.52
N ASP A 72 -7.35 12.61 -9.93
CA ASP A 72 -7.09 11.81 -8.72
C ASP A 72 -6.11 10.66 -9.00
N SER A 73 -6.22 10.01 -10.16
CA SER A 73 -5.32 8.91 -10.55
C SER A 73 -3.89 9.38 -10.80
N GLU A 74 -3.73 10.55 -11.45
CA GLU A 74 -2.42 11.18 -11.63
C GLU A 74 -1.78 11.59 -10.29
N SER A 75 -2.57 12.08 -9.35
CA SER A 75 -2.11 12.36 -8.00
C SER A 75 -1.60 11.09 -7.29
N ILE A 76 -2.30 9.97 -7.46
CA ILE A 76 -1.88 8.66 -6.93
C ILE A 76 -0.55 8.23 -7.58
N ARG A 77 -0.41 8.35 -8.91
CA ARG A 77 0.81 8.00 -9.64
C ARG A 77 2.02 8.81 -9.15
N ARG A 78 1.89 10.14 -9.07
CA ARG A 78 2.96 11.01 -8.55
C ARG A 78 3.33 10.67 -7.12
N ARG A 79 2.34 10.33 -6.29
CA ARG A 79 2.59 9.91 -4.91
C ARG A 79 3.36 8.59 -4.86
N ASN A 80 3.06 7.59 -5.71
CA ASN A 80 3.83 6.35 -5.80
C ASN A 80 5.30 6.62 -6.15
N MET A 81 5.57 7.47 -7.14
CA MET A 81 6.95 7.82 -7.50
C MET A 81 7.74 8.41 -6.33
N ARG A 82 7.11 9.27 -5.51
CA ARG A 82 7.75 9.81 -4.29
C ARG A 82 7.96 8.70 -3.24
N MET A 83 6.98 7.80 -3.08
CA MET A 83 7.09 6.67 -2.15
C MET A 83 8.22 5.71 -2.55
N ASP A 84 8.39 5.41 -3.84
CA ASP A 84 9.47 4.56 -4.35
C ASP A 84 10.84 5.15 -3.99
N ARG A 85 11.06 6.43 -4.29
CA ARG A 85 12.32 7.14 -3.96
C ARG A 85 12.56 7.20 -2.45
N ALA A 86 11.52 7.51 -1.66
CA ALA A 86 11.64 7.55 -0.20
C ALA A 86 11.95 6.17 0.38
N SER A 87 11.32 5.10 -0.13
CA SER A 87 11.59 3.73 0.30
C SER A 87 13.04 3.33 0.05
N ALA A 88 13.57 3.61 -1.15
CA ALA A 88 14.97 3.32 -1.49
C ALA A 88 15.95 4.15 -0.62
N TYR A 89 15.67 5.44 -0.44
CA TYR A 89 16.49 6.31 0.41
C TYR A 89 16.57 5.79 1.84
N ILE A 90 15.41 5.48 2.46
CA ILE A 90 15.34 5.01 3.83
C ILE A 90 16.04 3.65 3.96
N TYR A 91 15.78 2.73 3.04
CA TYR A 91 16.43 1.42 3.02
C TYR A 91 17.95 1.55 3.00
N ASN A 92 18.49 2.36 2.09
CA ASN A 92 19.93 2.58 1.96
C ASN A 92 20.52 3.23 3.21
N LYS A 93 19.85 4.23 3.81
CA LYS A 93 20.30 4.89 5.04
C LYS A 93 20.34 3.93 6.23
N VAL A 94 19.32 3.09 6.39
CA VAL A 94 19.27 2.07 7.46
C VAL A 94 20.35 1.02 7.27
N CYS A 95 20.57 0.53 6.04
CA CYS A 95 21.63 -0.41 5.72
C CYS A 95 23.04 0.20 5.93
N ALA A 96 23.25 1.44 5.50
CA ALA A 96 24.52 2.16 5.70
C ALA A 96 24.84 2.38 7.21
N ALA A 97 23.80 2.48 8.05
CA ALA A 97 23.96 2.52 9.51
C ALA A 97 24.26 1.13 10.14
N GLY A 98 24.43 0.08 9.34
CA GLY A 98 24.76 -1.28 9.80
C GLY A 98 23.56 -2.11 10.24
N PHE A 99 22.32 -1.68 9.95
CA PHE A 99 21.10 -2.40 10.31
C PHE A 99 20.50 -3.12 9.11
N ARG A 100 19.89 -4.28 9.38
CA ARG A 100 19.11 -5.01 8.38
C ARG A 100 17.66 -4.51 8.45
N CYS A 101 17.06 -4.29 7.27
CA CYS A 101 15.67 -3.86 7.18
C CYS A 101 14.96 -4.42 5.95
N CYS A 102 13.64 -4.35 5.98
CA CYS A 102 12.74 -4.82 4.94
C CYS A 102 11.57 -3.85 4.81
N ILE A 103 11.23 -3.43 3.59
CA ILE A 103 10.04 -2.62 3.31
C ILE A 103 8.83 -3.53 3.29
N LEU A 104 7.93 -3.31 4.23
CA LEU A 104 6.72 -4.13 4.37
C LEU A 104 5.59 -3.61 3.47
N LYS A 105 4.74 -4.53 2.96
CA LYS A 105 3.51 -4.13 2.21
C LYS A 105 3.79 -3.14 1.07
N GLY A 106 3.09 -2.01 1.09
CA GLY A 106 3.25 -0.78 0.29
C GLY A 106 3.78 -1.01 -1.12
N GLN A 107 5.01 -0.57 -1.33
CA GLN A 107 5.66 -0.57 -2.64
C GLN A 107 6.02 -1.99 -3.12
N GLY A 108 6.34 -2.92 -2.21
CA GLY A 108 6.53 -4.33 -2.57
C GLY A 108 5.25 -4.98 -3.12
N ASN A 109 4.10 -4.73 -2.48
CA ASN A 109 2.82 -5.23 -2.96
C ASN A 109 2.36 -4.53 -4.26
N ALA A 110 2.72 -3.26 -4.45
CA ALA A 110 2.37 -2.53 -5.66
C ALA A 110 2.88 -3.21 -6.93
N LEU A 111 4.05 -3.86 -6.88
CA LEU A 111 4.63 -4.60 -8.00
C LEU A 111 3.80 -5.81 -8.46
N LEU A 112 2.87 -6.28 -7.64
CA LEU A 112 1.95 -7.36 -7.99
C LEU A 112 0.75 -6.88 -8.82
N TYR A 113 0.52 -5.58 -8.90
CA TYR A 113 -0.56 -4.99 -9.69
C TYR A 113 -0.19 -4.94 -11.17
N PRO A 114 -1.17 -5.05 -12.09
CA PRO A 114 -0.92 -4.84 -13.53
C PRO A 114 -0.23 -3.49 -13.82
N HIS A 115 -0.65 -2.46 -13.10
CA HIS A 115 -0.03 -1.13 -13.11
C HIS A 115 0.34 -0.73 -11.67
N PRO A 116 1.59 -0.91 -11.25
CA PRO A 116 2.04 -0.61 -9.88
C PRO A 116 1.70 0.80 -9.39
N SER A 117 1.78 1.78 -10.27
CA SER A 117 1.50 3.18 -9.98
C SER A 117 0.02 3.50 -9.72
N SER A 118 -0.90 2.60 -10.06
CA SER A 118 -2.35 2.76 -9.85
C SER A 118 -2.80 2.34 -8.45
N ARG A 119 -1.98 1.58 -7.73
CA ARG A 119 -2.27 1.23 -6.34
C ARG A 119 -2.19 2.48 -5.47
N THR A 120 -3.27 2.82 -4.76
CA THR A 120 -3.25 3.97 -3.82
C THR A 120 -2.24 3.70 -2.69
N PRO A 121 -1.16 4.50 -2.56
CA PRO A 121 -0.16 4.31 -1.52
C PRO A 121 -0.68 4.81 -0.16
N GLY A 122 -0.14 4.25 0.91
CA GLY A 122 -0.35 4.70 2.29
C GLY A 122 0.89 5.41 2.83
N ASP A 123 1.52 4.80 3.80
CA ASP A 123 2.80 5.10 4.42
C ASP A 123 3.88 4.10 3.98
N VAL A 124 5.13 4.37 4.35
CA VAL A 124 6.24 3.43 4.17
C VAL A 124 6.48 2.72 5.50
N ASP A 125 6.11 1.45 5.57
CA ASP A 125 6.39 0.60 6.71
C ASP A 125 7.77 -0.06 6.54
N VAL A 126 8.68 0.19 7.46
CA VAL A 126 10.03 -0.37 7.44
C VAL A 126 10.25 -1.26 8.67
N TRP A 127 10.40 -2.54 8.45
CA TRP A 127 10.83 -3.43 9.52
C TRP A 127 12.34 -3.35 9.67
N VAL A 128 12.82 -2.89 10.81
CA VAL A 128 14.24 -2.80 11.14
C VAL A 128 14.56 -3.83 12.21
N VAL A 129 15.57 -4.66 11.96
CA VAL A 129 16.07 -5.64 12.94
C VAL A 129 16.94 -4.90 13.95
N ALA A 130 16.31 -4.20 14.88
CA ALA A 130 16.92 -3.35 15.87
C ALA A 130 16.11 -3.34 17.18
N ASN A 131 16.75 -3.05 18.29
CA ASN A 131 16.05 -2.75 19.52
C ASN A 131 15.46 -1.32 19.47
N ARG A 132 14.67 -0.94 20.47
CA ARG A 132 13.96 0.33 20.46
C ARG A 132 14.86 1.57 20.51
N GLU A 133 15.97 1.47 21.24
CA GLU A 133 16.92 2.57 21.37
C GLU A 133 17.67 2.80 20.06
N GLU A 134 18.13 1.73 19.43
CA GLU A 134 18.71 1.74 18.10
C GLU A 134 17.72 2.30 17.07
N LEU A 135 16.46 1.85 17.11
CA LEU A 135 15.40 2.35 16.21
C LEU A 135 15.19 3.87 16.36
N ARG A 136 15.28 4.39 17.59
CA ARG A 136 15.17 5.82 17.85
C ARG A 136 16.38 6.59 17.30
N HIS A 137 17.58 6.04 17.40
CA HIS A 137 18.77 6.63 16.78
C HIS A 137 18.65 6.68 15.25
N ILE A 138 18.16 5.62 14.63
CA ILE A 138 17.90 5.59 13.20
C ILE A 138 16.87 6.66 12.83
N ALA A 139 15.75 6.77 13.55
CA ALA A 139 14.73 7.78 13.31
C ALA A 139 15.29 9.19 13.39
N LEU A 140 16.14 9.50 14.38
CA LEU A 140 16.80 10.78 14.52
C LEU A 140 17.76 11.06 13.36
N SER A 141 18.47 10.07 12.85
CA SER A 141 19.37 10.24 11.70
C SER A 141 18.62 10.53 10.40
N LEU A 142 17.39 10.01 10.26
CA LEU A 142 16.53 10.24 9.10
C LEU A 142 15.82 11.61 9.14
N THR A 143 15.73 12.24 10.31
CA THR A 143 15.14 13.59 10.50
C THR A 143 16.20 14.64 10.80
N GLU A 144 17.46 14.41 10.42
CA GLU A 144 18.59 15.34 10.61
C GLU A 144 18.74 15.82 12.06
N GLY A 145 18.34 14.96 13.01
CA GLY A 145 18.43 15.26 14.45
C GLY A 145 17.20 15.94 15.05
N ASP A 146 16.21 16.35 14.25
CA ASP A 146 14.95 16.89 14.77
C ASP A 146 14.06 15.77 15.32
N GLY A 147 14.16 15.53 16.61
CA GLY A 147 13.30 14.56 17.32
C GLY A 147 11.90 15.08 17.65
N SER A 148 11.58 16.35 17.38
CA SER A 148 10.29 16.96 17.74
C SER A 148 9.11 16.39 16.95
N SER A 149 9.36 15.89 15.74
CA SER A 149 8.38 15.30 14.82
C SER A 149 8.16 13.81 15.03
N LEU A 150 8.94 13.13 15.89
CA LEU A 150 8.84 11.69 16.11
C LEU A 150 7.56 11.31 16.87
N GLN A 151 6.81 10.38 16.31
CA GLN A 151 5.59 9.82 16.93
C GLN A 151 5.88 8.41 17.45
N GLU A 152 6.14 8.28 18.72
CA GLU A 152 6.47 6.99 19.32
C GLU A 152 5.21 6.17 19.67
N SER A 153 5.15 4.95 19.16
CA SER A 153 4.16 3.90 19.49
C SER A 153 4.85 2.68 20.13
N LEU A 154 4.06 1.70 20.56
CA LEU A 154 4.60 0.51 21.21
C LEU A 154 5.55 -0.29 20.30
N ASN A 155 5.21 -0.41 19.02
CA ASN A 155 5.90 -1.25 18.04
C ASN A 155 6.62 -0.49 16.93
N HIS A 156 6.39 0.83 16.78
CA HIS A 156 7.01 1.65 15.74
C HIS A 156 7.33 3.08 16.20
N ILE A 157 8.10 3.76 15.39
CA ILE A 157 8.34 5.20 15.47
C ILE A 157 7.91 5.80 14.14
N GLY A 158 6.90 6.66 14.17
CA GLY A 158 6.42 7.44 13.02
C GLY A 158 7.25 8.69 12.83
N LEU A 159 7.58 9.02 11.58
CA LEU A 159 8.32 10.21 11.17
C LEU A 159 7.95 10.59 9.75
N THR A 160 8.42 11.76 9.31
CA THR A 160 8.26 12.19 7.92
C THR A 160 9.64 12.30 7.28
N VAL A 161 9.82 11.68 6.11
CA VAL A 161 11.05 11.73 5.32
C VAL A 161 10.70 12.20 3.91
N HIS A 162 11.27 13.31 3.46
CA HIS A 162 10.99 13.92 2.16
C HIS A 162 9.48 14.08 1.85
N GLY A 163 8.71 14.51 2.87
CA GLY A 163 7.25 14.70 2.75
C GLY A 163 6.45 13.39 2.68
N VAL A 164 7.07 12.23 2.96
CA VAL A 164 6.43 10.92 3.00
C VAL A 164 6.32 10.46 4.45
N SER A 165 5.14 9.98 4.86
CA SER A 165 4.92 9.35 6.16
C SER A 165 5.61 7.99 6.20
N VAL A 166 6.39 7.75 7.24
CA VAL A 166 7.21 6.55 7.45
C VAL A 166 6.95 6.00 8.84
N GLU A 167 6.84 4.68 8.95
CA GLU A 167 6.81 3.97 10.22
C GLU A 167 7.99 2.99 10.31
N LEU A 168 8.92 3.27 11.22
CA LEU A 168 10.00 2.34 11.52
C LEU A 168 9.54 1.35 12.58
N HIS A 169 9.47 0.08 12.26
CA HIS A 169 9.00 -0.98 13.12
C HIS A 169 10.17 -1.82 13.67
N SER A 170 10.33 -1.91 14.99
CA SER A 170 11.12 -2.98 15.60
C SER A 170 10.33 -4.31 15.66
N THR A 171 9.01 -4.19 15.63
CA THR A 171 8.05 -5.28 15.65
C THR A 171 6.99 -5.03 14.58
N PRO A 172 6.98 -5.78 13.46
CA PRO A 172 6.12 -5.50 12.29
C PRO A 172 4.62 -5.48 12.59
N VAL A 173 4.16 -6.38 13.45
CA VAL A 173 2.75 -6.51 13.81
C VAL A 173 2.59 -7.18 15.18
N LEU A 174 1.51 -6.83 15.87
CA LEU A 174 1.11 -7.39 17.16
C LEU A 174 -0.28 -8.03 17.07
N LEU A 175 -0.52 -9.07 17.88
CA LEU A 175 -1.82 -9.63 18.15
C LEU A 175 -2.25 -9.31 19.58
N ASN A 176 -3.55 -9.23 19.85
CA ASN A 176 -4.06 -8.90 21.19
C ASN A 176 -3.88 -10.06 22.17
N SER A 177 -4.10 -11.29 21.70
CA SER A 177 -3.92 -12.48 22.52
C SER A 177 -2.45 -12.65 22.91
N PRO A 178 -2.09 -12.66 24.20
CA PRO A 178 -0.69 -12.80 24.65
C PRO A 178 -0.04 -14.09 24.14
N VAL A 179 -0.81 -15.17 24.05
CA VAL A 179 -0.33 -16.48 23.57
C VAL A 179 -0.01 -16.40 22.06
N HIS A 180 -0.96 -15.92 21.26
CA HIS A 180 -0.76 -15.80 19.80
C HIS A 180 0.32 -14.78 19.50
N ASN A 181 0.35 -13.67 20.22
CA ASN A 181 1.40 -12.65 20.03
C ASN A 181 2.79 -13.20 20.36
N SER A 182 2.95 -13.96 21.47
CA SER A 182 4.24 -14.60 21.80
C SER A 182 4.71 -15.53 20.68
N ARG A 183 3.80 -16.31 20.10
CA ARG A 183 4.09 -17.19 18.95
C ARG A 183 4.46 -16.37 17.71
N LEU A 184 3.71 -15.32 17.42
CA LEU A 184 3.96 -14.43 16.29
C LEU A 184 5.35 -13.77 16.40
N GLN A 185 5.75 -13.27 17.58
CA GLN A 185 7.08 -12.67 17.76
C GLN A 185 8.21 -13.68 17.53
N LYS A 186 8.04 -14.94 17.93
CA LYS A 186 9.01 -16.01 17.64
C LYS A 186 9.07 -16.30 16.13
N TRP A 187 7.92 -16.33 15.46
CA TRP A 187 7.83 -16.53 14.02
C TRP A 187 8.50 -15.38 13.25
N LEU A 188 8.22 -14.13 13.59
CA LEU A 188 8.85 -12.96 13.00
C LEU A 188 10.39 -13.02 13.15
N LYS A 189 10.88 -13.28 14.38
CA LYS A 189 12.32 -13.32 14.65
C LYS A 189 13.04 -14.38 13.82
N ARG A 190 12.48 -15.59 13.68
CA ARG A 190 13.14 -16.67 12.92
C ARG A 190 13.16 -16.42 11.41
N ASN A 191 12.25 -15.59 10.90
CA ASN A 191 12.14 -15.28 9.47
C ASN A 191 12.83 -13.97 9.06
N ALA A 192 13.32 -13.17 10.00
CA ALA A 192 13.79 -11.80 9.75
C ALA A 192 14.91 -11.73 8.69
N ASP A 193 15.89 -12.61 8.80
CA ASP A 193 17.09 -12.58 7.96
C ASP A 193 16.75 -12.81 6.48
N LEU A 194 15.89 -13.77 6.21
CA LEU A 194 15.43 -14.07 4.86
C LEU A 194 14.68 -12.88 4.24
N GLN A 195 13.82 -12.21 5.04
CA GLN A 195 13.04 -11.08 4.53
C GLN A 195 13.93 -9.86 4.24
N CYS A 196 14.96 -9.63 5.05
CA CYS A 196 15.91 -8.53 4.85
C CYS A 196 16.89 -8.78 3.70
N SER A 197 17.00 -10.00 3.19
CA SER A 197 17.87 -10.36 2.06
C SER A 197 17.13 -10.50 0.72
N ASN A 198 15.80 -10.57 0.72
CA ASN A 198 14.98 -10.71 -0.49
C ASN A 198 14.82 -9.36 -1.21
N ARG A 199 15.72 -9.03 -2.12
CA ARG A 199 15.80 -7.73 -2.81
C ARG A 199 14.98 -7.70 -4.08
N ILE A 200 14.39 -6.55 -4.36
CA ILE A 200 13.67 -6.22 -5.60
C ILE A 200 14.05 -4.83 -6.09
N ALA A 201 14.01 -4.62 -7.40
CA ALA A 201 14.12 -3.30 -8.00
C ALA A 201 12.78 -2.57 -7.94
N LEU A 202 12.79 -1.30 -7.54
CA LEU A 202 11.63 -0.42 -7.58
C LEU A 202 11.47 0.23 -8.96
N PRO A 203 10.24 0.61 -9.36
CA PRO A 203 9.98 1.26 -10.64
C PRO A 203 10.75 2.57 -10.83
N ASN A 204 10.86 3.00 -12.09
CA ASN A 204 11.47 4.28 -12.48
C ASN A 204 12.90 4.49 -11.96
N ASN A 205 13.68 3.41 -11.88
CA ASN A 205 15.06 3.42 -11.37
C ASN A 205 15.20 4.06 -9.98
N ALA A 206 14.17 3.91 -9.14
CA ALA A 206 14.18 4.50 -7.79
C ALA A 206 15.20 3.82 -6.85
N GLY A 207 15.70 2.64 -7.21
CA GLY A 207 16.66 1.85 -6.44
C GLY A 207 16.15 0.46 -6.10
N GLU A 208 16.92 -0.26 -5.28
CA GLU A 208 16.55 -1.59 -4.77
C GLU A 208 16.21 -1.53 -3.29
N VAL A 209 15.29 -2.40 -2.86
CA VAL A 209 14.91 -2.56 -1.45
C VAL A 209 14.68 -4.04 -1.14
N ALA A 210 14.85 -4.44 0.12
CA ALA A 210 14.37 -5.74 0.55
C ALA A 210 12.87 -5.69 0.86
N VAL A 211 12.15 -6.75 0.48
CA VAL A 211 10.73 -6.93 0.73
C VAL A 211 10.44 -8.36 1.22
N PRO A 212 9.30 -8.60 1.88
CA PRO A 212 8.92 -9.94 2.29
C PRO A 212 8.85 -10.92 1.12
N THR A 213 9.34 -12.16 1.32
CA THR A 213 9.07 -13.28 0.42
C THR A 213 7.56 -13.55 0.35
N VAL A 214 7.11 -14.21 -0.71
CA VAL A 214 5.68 -14.47 -0.91
C VAL A 214 5.10 -15.31 0.22
N SER A 215 5.75 -16.39 0.63
CA SER A 215 5.32 -17.28 1.73
C SER A 215 5.22 -16.54 3.07
N PHE A 216 6.17 -15.69 3.39
CA PHE A 216 6.10 -14.83 4.58
C PHE A 216 4.94 -13.83 4.47
N ASN A 217 4.78 -13.21 3.31
CA ASN A 217 3.80 -12.16 3.07
C ASN A 217 2.35 -12.66 3.21
N ILE A 218 2.08 -13.92 2.87
CA ILE A 218 0.78 -14.57 3.10
C ILE A 218 0.39 -14.53 4.59
N ILE A 219 1.28 -14.93 5.48
CA ILE A 219 1.02 -14.93 6.93
C ILE A 219 1.03 -13.52 7.49
N TYR A 220 2.04 -12.72 7.12
CA TYR A 220 2.20 -11.37 7.63
C TYR A 220 1.02 -10.46 7.30
N GLN A 221 0.57 -10.44 6.04
CA GLN A 221 -0.58 -9.63 5.67
C GLN A 221 -1.86 -10.10 6.35
N LEU A 222 -2.04 -11.39 6.56
CA LEU A 222 -3.18 -11.92 7.29
C LEU A 222 -3.18 -11.46 8.76
N CYS A 223 -2.01 -11.50 9.43
CA CYS A 223 -1.84 -10.92 10.78
C CYS A 223 -2.21 -9.43 10.79
N HIS A 224 -1.73 -8.69 9.80
CA HIS A 224 -1.96 -7.26 9.68
C HIS A 224 -3.45 -6.93 9.43
N LEU A 225 -4.12 -7.65 8.53
CA LEU A 225 -5.56 -7.54 8.31
C LEU A 225 -6.34 -7.85 9.59
N PHE A 226 -5.93 -8.91 10.32
CA PHE A 226 -6.59 -9.30 11.56
C PHE A 226 -6.43 -8.22 12.64
N HIS A 227 -5.23 -7.65 12.78
CA HIS A 227 -4.98 -6.51 13.67
C HIS A 227 -5.91 -5.33 13.34
N HIS A 228 -5.97 -4.91 12.07
CA HIS A 228 -6.82 -3.79 11.66
C HIS A 228 -8.31 -4.03 11.89
N CYS A 229 -8.80 -5.27 11.78
CA CYS A 229 -10.20 -5.59 12.09
C CYS A 229 -10.60 -5.17 13.52
N PHE A 230 -9.67 -5.19 14.47
CA PHE A 230 -9.93 -4.79 15.86
C PHE A 230 -9.68 -3.30 16.11
N TYR A 231 -8.82 -2.63 15.36
CA TYR A 231 -8.40 -1.25 15.67
C TYR A 231 -9.07 -0.20 14.80
N GLU A 232 -9.02 -0.36 13.49
CA GLU A 232 -9.40 0.70 12.56
C GLU A 232 -10.46 0.24 11.56
N GLY A 233 -10.32 -0.96 11.04
CA GLY A 233 -11.10 -1.53 9.97
C GLY A 233 -10.23 -1.87 8.76
N VAL A 234 -10.76 -2.67 7.85
CA VAL A 234 -10.10 -3.14 6.63
C VAL A 234 -10.83 -2.60 5.42
N GLY A 235 -10.09 -2.14 4.39
CA GLY A 235 -10.66 -1.73 3.11
C GLY A 235 -10.39 -2.75 2.01
N LEU A 236 -11.09 -2.62 0.87
CA LEU A 236 -10.92 -3.54 -0.26
C LEU A 236 -9.53 -3.46 -0.88
N ARG A 237 -8.82 -2.33 -0.83
CA ARG A 237 -7.45 -2.26 -1.30
C ARG A 237 -6.56 -3.30 -0.62
N GLN A 238 -6.70 -3.48 0.69
CA GLN A 238 -5.92 -4.48 1.44
C GLN A 238 -6.33 -5.92 1.06
N ILE A 239 -7.59 -6.15 0.72
CA ILE A 239 -8.08 -7.43 0.20
C ILE A 239 -7.52 -7.70 -1.21
N VAL A 240 -7.46 -6.66 -2.07
CA VAL A 240 -6.81 -6.76 -3.40
C VAL A 240 -5.32 -7.06 -3.27
N ASP A 241 -4.60 -6.36 -2.37
CA ASP A 241 -3.19 -6.66 -2.06
C ASP A 241 -3.02 -8.15 -1.72
N TYR A 242 -3.86 -8.67 -0.84
CA TYR A 242 -3.78 -10.07 -0.40
C TYR A 242 -4.16 -11.06 -1.51
N TYR A 243 -5.18 -10.73 -2.32
CA TYR A 243 -5.53 -11.50 -3.51
C TYR A 243 -4.35 -11.66 -4.47
N LEU A 244 -3.66 -10.56 -4.76
CA LEU A 244 -2.54 -10.55 -5.70
C LEU A 244 -1.34 -11.35 -5.15
N VAL A 245 -1.11 -11.36 -3.84
CA VAL A 245 -0.12 -12.26 -3.23
C VAL A 245 -0.49 -13.72 -3.48
N LEU A 246 -1.74 -14.12 -3.21
CA LEU A 246 -2.18 -15.51 -3.41
C LEU A 246 -2.23 -15.92 -4.89
N LYS A 247 -2.56 -14.99 -5.80
CA LYS A 247 -2.58 -15.25 -7.24
C LYS A 247 -1.21 -15.71 -7.77
N ASN A 248 -0.14 -15.23 -7.17
CA ASN A 248 1.23 -15.54 -7.57
C ASN A 248 1.82 -16.78 -6.89
N VAL A 249 1.00 -17.57 -6.15
CA VAL A 249 1.43 -18.81 -5.50
C VAL A 249 0.77 -19.99 -6.15
N ASP A 250 1.54 -21.03 -6.42
CA ASP A 250 1.04 -22.33 -6.84
C ASP A 250 1.21 -23.34 -5.71
N PHE A 251 0.09 -23.76 -5.12
CA PHE A 251 0.06 -24.76 -4.07
C PHE A 251 -0.05 -26.21 -4.62
N SER A 252 -0.07 -26.40 -5.93
CA SER A 252 -0.28 -27.73 -6.55
C SER A 252 0.94 -28.64 -6.50
N GLY A 253 2.07 -28.18 -5.96
CA GLY A 253 3.27 -28.98 -5.79
C GLY A 253 4.02 -29.32 -7.09
N ASN A 254 3.60 -28.74 -8.21
CA ASN A 254 4.31 -28.92 -9.48
C ASN A 254 5.47 -27.90 -9.52
N THR A 255 6.69 -28.40 -9.31
CA THR A 255 7.95 -27.64 -9.34
C THR A 255 8.36 -27.17 -10.74
N ASN A 256 7.42 -26.90 -11.60
CA ASN A 256 7.70 -26.20 -12.84
C ASN A 256 7.83 -24.72 -12.50
N GLY A 257 9.05 -24.23 -12.52
CA GLY A 257 9.44 -22.89 -12.14
C GLY A 257 8.43 -21.85 -12.57
N VAL A 258 8.05 -21.00 -11.63
CA VAL A 258 7.43 -19.73 -11.94
C VAL A 258 8.48 -18.97 -12.75
N SER A 259 8.43 -19.13 -14.09
CA SER A 259 9.10 -18.21 -14.99
C SER A 259 8.43 -16.86 -14.66
N GLY A 260 9.22 -15.94 -14.12
CA GLY A 260 8.81 -14.57 -14.06
C GLY A 260 8.48 -14.13 -15.48
N ASN A 261 7.21 -14.23 -15.86
CA ASN A 261 6.70 -13.61 -17.05
C ASN A 261 6.73 -12.10 -16.80
N THR A 262 7.90 -11.51 -17.01
CA THR A 262 8.02 -10.16 -17.49
C THR A 262 7.72 -10.16 -19.00
N ASP A 263 6.62 -10.78 -19.39
CA ASP A 263 6.05 -10.50 -20.69
C ASP A 263 5.47 -9.09 -20.59
N CYS A 264 6.32 -8.13 -20.94
CA CYS A 264 5.87 -6.85 -21.43
C CYS A 264 4.74 -7.13 -22.42
N PHE A 265 3.52 -6.69 -22.10
CA PHE A 265 2.43 -6.65 -23.04
C PHE A 265 2.84 -5.73 -24.20
N SER A 266 3.51 -6.31 -25.19
CA SER A 266 3.51 -5.78 -26.54
C SER A 266 2.22 -6.26 -27.20
N GLY A 267 1.10 -5.73 -26.73
CA GLY A 267 -0.17 -5.95 -27.40
C GLY A 267 -0.27 -4.97 -28.55
N ASN A 268 -0.31 -5.46 -29.78
CA ASN A 268 -0.90 -4.74 -30.89
C ASN A 268 -2.30 -4.33 -30.47
N THR A 269 -2.49 -3.03 -30.25
CA THR A 269 -3.81 -2.46 -29.99
C THR A 269 -4.39 -1.94 -31.30
N ASP A 270 -5.05 -2.83 -32.03
CA ASP A 270 -6.14 -2.43 -32.91
C ASP A 270 -7.40 -2.33 -32.05
N CYS A 271 -7.55 -1.24 -31.34
CA CYS A 271 -8.78 -0.87 -30.62
C CYS A 271 -8.86 0.65 -30.58
N ASP A 272 -9.95 1.21 -31.11
CA ASP A 272 -10.34 2.61 -30.99
C ASP A 272 -10.58 2.99 -29.50
N GLY A 273 -9.49 3.17 -28.74
CA GLY A 273 -9.51 3.52 -27.33
C GLY A 273 -9.03 4.95 -27.09
N VAL A 274 -9.41 5.52 -25.95
CA VAL A 274 -8.89 6.80 -25.46
C VAL A 274 -7.42 6.64 -25.15
N LEU A 275 -6.54 7.21 -25.96
CA LEU A 275 -5.10 7.29 -25.71
C LEU A 275 -4.80 8.53 -24.88
N LEU A 276 -4.31 8.31 -23.67
CA LEU A 276 -3.68 9.34 -22.85
C LEU A 276 -2.18 9.23 -23.08
N ASN A 277 -1.60 10.21 -23.77
CA ASN A 277 -0.16 10.32 -23.94
C ASN A 277 0.38 11.22 -22.82
N THR A 278 1.16 10.65 -21.92
CA THR A 278 1.91 11.41 -20.92
C THR A 278 3.39 11.16 -21.17
N ASP A 279 3.97 11.90 -22.13
CA ASP A 279 5.40 11.89 -22.32
C ASP A 279 6.04 13.00 -21.49
N PHE A 280 6.81 12.60 -20.49
CA PHE A 280 7.85 13.43 -19.89
C PHE A 280 9.15 13.13 -20.63
N THR A 281 9.45 13.89 -21.64
CA THR A 281 10.80 13.97 -22.16
C THR A 281 11.19 15.44 -22.21
N ASP A 282 12.21 15.76 -21.44
CA ASP A 282 13.04 16.92 -21.65
C ASP A 282 13.80 16.67 -22.96
N ASN A 283 13.22 17.10 -24.09
CA ASN A 283 13.97 17.23 -25.34
C ASN A 283 13.20 18.08 -26.34
N THR A 284 13.80 19.21 -26.62
CA THR A 284 13.48 20.08 -27.74
C THR A 284 13.84 19.38 -29.06
N ASP A 285 12.88 18.73 -29.71
CA ASP A 285 12.95 18.54 -31.15
C ASP A 285 11.54 18.44 -31.78
N ARG A 286 11.38 19.21 -32.83
CA ARG A 286 10.16 19.37 -33.62
C ARG A 286 9.78 18.05 -34.30
N ILE A 287 8.56 17.61 -34.10
CA ILE A 287 7.96 16.62 -35.00
C ILE A 287 6.77 17.28 -35.70
N GLY A 288 6.95 17.53 -36.98
CA GLY A 288 5.85 17.81 -37.90
C GLY A 288 5.36 16.48 -38.47
N GLY A 289 4.10 16.20 -38.31
CA GLY A 289 3.46 15.06 -38.92
C GLY A 289 1.93 15.22 -38.88
N ASN A 290 1.31 15.31 -40.06
CA ASN A 290 -0.14 15.28 -40.26
C ASN A 290 -0.64 13.87 -39.89
N ALA A 291 -1.56 13.76 -38.97
CA ALA A 291 -2.37 12.58 -38.79
C ALA A 291 -3.85 12.97 -38.78
N GLU A 292 -4.53 12.65 -39.87
CA GLU A 292 -5.98 12.60 -39.92
C GLU A 292 -6.40 11.21 -39.39
N SER A 293 -6.94 11.16 -38.19
CA SER A 293 -7.81 10.07 -37.72
C SER A 293 -8.59 10.55 -36.51
N ASP A 294 -9.89 10.28 -36.48
CA ASP A 294 -10.84 10.67 -35.45
C ASP A 294 -10.57 10.01 -34.08
N GLY A 295 -9.47 10.40 -33.44
CA GLY A 295 -9.10 10.01 -32.10
C GLY A 295 -9.16 11.21 -31.15
N PHE A 296 -9.70 11.03 -29.95
CA PHE A 296 -9.72 12.07 -28.94
C PHE A 296 -8.35 12.10 -28.22
N LEU A 297 -7.54 13.11 -28.53
CA LEU A 297 -6.27 13.39 -27.86
C LEU A 297 -6.53 14.40 -26.72
N LEU A 298 -6.30 13.97 -25.48
CA LEU A 298 -6.10 14.88 -24.36
C LEU A 298 -4.59 15.11 -24.22
N ASN A 299 -4.13 16.27 -24.71
CA ASN A 299 -2.77 16.74 -24.49
C ASN A 299 -2.77 17.61 -23.22
N THR A 300 -2.07 17.18 -22.19
CA THR A 300 -1.78 18.03 -21.02
C THR A 300 -0.31 18.41 -21.06
N ASP A 301 0.00 19.47 -21.83
CA ASP A 301 1.30 20.13 -21.74
C ASP A 301 1.34 20.97 -20.46
N PHE A 302 2.13 20.57 -19.51
CA PHE A 302 2.56 21.45 -18.43
C PHE A 302 3.93 22.00 -18.78
N THR A 303 3.94 23.21 -19.38
CA THR A 303 5.16 24.01 -19.46
C THR A 303 5.24 24.88 -18.22
N ASP A 304 6.37 24.76 -17.54
CA ASP A 304 6.82 25.68 -16.49
C ASP A 304 7.12 27.04 -17.16
N ASN A 305 6.19 27.98 -17.05
CA ASN A 305 6.41 29.36 -17.51
C ASN A 305 6.33 30.30 -16.33
N THR A 306 7.48 30.66 -15.81
CA THR A 306 7.65 31.85 -14.98
C THR A 306 7.62 33.08 -15.85
N ASP A 307 6.45 33.63 -16.12
CA ASP A 307 6.32 35.01 -16.57
C ASP A 307 5.10 35.67 -15.93
N ARG A 308 5.41 36.84 -15.37
CA ARG A 308 4.50 37.79 -14.70
C ARG A 308 3.37 38.18 -15.63
N ILE A 309 2.14 37.94 -15.20
CA ILE A 309 0.98 38.64 -15.76
C ILE A 309 0.41 39.56 -14.69
N GLY A 310 0.67 40.85 -14.85
CA GLY A 310 -0.11 41.89 -14.22
C GLY A 310 -1.30 42.22 -15.12
N GLY A 311 -2.51 42.17 -14.60
CA GLY A 311 -3.70 42.57 -15.33
C GLY A 311 -4.96 42.39 -14.48
N ASN A 312 -5.60 43.52 -14.15
CA ASN A 312 -6.93 43.56 -13.54
C ASN A 312 -7.97 42.93 -14.47
N ALA A 313 -8.79 42.01 -13.94
CA ALA A 313 -10.07 41.68 -14.52
C ALA A 313 -11.06 41.33 -13.43
N GLU A 314 -12.03 42.19 -13.24
CA GLU A 314 -13.28 41.89 -12.54
C GLU A 314 -14.15 41.02 -13.47
N SER A 315 -14.53 39.83 -13.04
CA SER A 315 -15.82 39.19 -13.31
C SER A 315 -15.94 37.81 -12.65
N ASP A 316 -17.10 37.55 -12.13
CA ASP A 316 -17.56 36.35 -11.42
C ASP A 316 -17.20 35.02 -12.08
N GLY A 317 -16.37 34.23 -11.42
CA GLY A 317 -16.10 32.84 -11.75
C GLY A 317 -15.24 32.23 -10.66
N SER A 318 -15.85 31.39 -9.80
CA SER A 318 -15.11 30.74 -8.72
C SER A 318 -14.11 29.73 -9.30
N LEU A 319 -12.86 30.14 -9.37
CA LEU A 319 -11.70 29.28 -9.53
C LEU A 319 -11.27 28.83 -8.12
N MET A 320 -11.43 27.55 -7.84
CA MET A 320 -10.74 26.97 -6.70
C MET A 320 -9.24 26.90 -7.03
N ASN A 321 -8.50 27.86 -6.49
CA ASN A 321 -7.04 27.82 -6.45
C ASN A 321 -6.65 26.82 -5.34
N THR A 322 -6.08 25.68 -5.68
CA THR A 322 -5.29 24.90 -4.76
C THR A 322 -3.85 25.38 -4.90
N ASP A 323 -3.43 26.26 -4.00
CA ASP A 323 -2.04 26.65 -3.86
C ASP A 323 -1.18 25.43 -3.52
N CYS A 324 -0.39 24.99 -4.51
CA CYS A 324 0.81 24.21 -4.25
C CYS A 324 1.97 25.21 -4.18
N THR A 325 2.33 25.64 -2.96
CA THR A 325 3.57 26.37 -2.74
C THR A 325 4.74 25.42 -2.99
N ASP A 326 5.55 25.77 -3.99
CA ASP A 326 6.88 25.21 -4.25
C ASP A 326 7.77 25.40 -3.03
N LEU A 327 8.29 24.30 -2.52
CA LEU A 327 9.52 24.31 -1.72
C LEU A 327 10.68 23.87 -2.61
N THR A 328 11.22 24.81 -3.37
CA THR A 328 12.58 24.73 -3.89
C THR A 328 13.50 25.43 -2.92
N ASP A 329 14.09 24.69 -2.00
CA ASP A 329 15.31 25.14 -1.34
C ASP A 329 16.20 23.96 -0.95
N GLY A 330 17.42 23.98 -1.48
CA GLY A 330 18.60 23.49 -0.80
C GLY A 330 19.13 22.12 -1.17
N PHE A 331 19.52 21.88 -2.42
CA PHE A 331 20.65 21.00 -2.68
C PHE A 331 21.87 21.86 -3.01
N SER A 332 22.70 22.17 -2.00
CA SER A 332 24.08 22.58 -2.18
C SER A 332 24.97 21.38 -1.86
N GLY A 333 25.26 20.58 -2.87
CA GLY A 333 26.35 19.63 -2.85
C GLY A 333 27.45 20.21 -3.72
N ASP A 334 28.65 20.35 -3.18
CA ASP A 334 29.83 20.78 -3.92
C ASP A 334 30.05 19.84 -5.09
N LEU A 335 30.03 20.39 -6.30
CA LEU A 335 30.45 19.72 -7.53
C LEU A 335 31.87 20.16 -7.81
N ASP A 336 32.75 19.21 -8.06
CA ASP A 336 34.08 19.52 -8.62
C ASP A 336 33.94 19.99 -10.07
N GLU A 337 34.91 20.77 -10.52
CA GLU A 337 34.89 21.50 -11.80
C GLU A 337 34.68 20.64 -13.07
N ASP A 338 34.59 19.30 -12.93
CA ASP A 338 34.42 18.36 -14.05
C ASP A 338 33.08 17.62 -14.06
N GLY A 339 32.15 17.91 -13.17
CA GLY A 339 30.76 17.39 -13.24
C GLY A 339 30.60 15.88 -13.05
N SER A 340 31.56 15.17 -12.43
CA SER A 340 31.45 13.74 -12.16
C SER A 340 31.23 13.45 -10.68
N LEU A 341 30.23 12.61 -10.39
CA LEU A 341 29.99 12.07 -9.06
C LEU A 341 31.14 11.15 -8.64
N LEU A 342 31.77 11.44 -7.50
CA LEU A 342 32.75 10.56 -6.87
C LEU A 342 32.11 9.25 -6.46
N ASN A 343 32.52 8.17 -7.12
CA ASN A 343 32.27 6.81 -6.70
C ASN A 343 33.24 6.48 -5.56
N THR A 344 32.75 6.26 -4.35
CA THR A 344 33.54 5.63 -3.30
C THR A 344 33.49 4.11 -3.50
N ASP A 345 34.58 3.58 -4.05
CA ASP A 345 34.85 2.15 -4.15
C ASP A 345 34.90 1.52 -2.75
N CYS A 346 33.96 0.63 -2.46
CA CYS A 346 34.18 -0.43 -1.51
C CYS A 346 34.72 -1.65 -2.26
N THR A 347 36.05 -1.73 -2.36
CA THR A 347 36.74 -2.96 -2.71
C THR A 347 36.71 -3.88 -1.51
N ASP A 348 36.00 -5.00 -1.60
CA ASP A 348 36.36 -6.38 -1.32
C ASP A 348 35.10 -7.23 -1.18
N CYS A 349 34.73 -7.84 -2.29
CA CYS A 349 34.09 -9.16 -2.36
C CYS A 349 34.16 -9.63 -3.81
N THR A 350 35.28 -10.24 -4.17
CA THR A 350 35.34 -11.12 -5.32
C THR A 350 34.65 -12.43 -4.95
N ASP A 351 33.50 -12.75 -5.56
CA ASP A 351 33.44 -13.93 -6.42
C ASP A 351 32.13 -13.99 -7.20
N SER A 352 32.34 -14.32 -8.43
CA SER A 352 31.46 -14.60 -9.51
C SER A 352 30.28 -15.53 -9.17
N SER A 353 29.06 -15.07 -9.40
CA SER A 353 28.04 -15.92 -10.02
C SER A 353 26.97 -15.03 -10.67
N SER A 354 26.71 -15.28 -11.96
CA SER A 354 25.58 -14.77 -12.72
C SER A 354 24.29 -14.90 -11.90
N GLY A 355 23.82 -13.78 -11.34
CA GLY A 355 22.62 -13.72 -10.53
C GLY A 355 21.38 -13.89 -11.40
N GLY A 356 20.95 -15.13 -11.60
CA GLY A 356 19.55 -15.43 -11.84
C GLY A 356 18.75 -14.94 -10.65
N LEU A 357 17.56 -14.37 -10.89
CA LEU A 357 16.53 -14.02 -9.91
C LEU A 357 16.51 -15.11 -8.84
N GLY A 358 16.69 -14.70 -7.57
CA GLY A 358 16.88 -15.57 -6.44
C GLY A 358 15.92 -16.76 -6.47
N GLU A 359 16.45 -17.93 -6.22
CA GLU A 359 15.68 -19.16 -6.08
C GLU A 359 14.45 -18.86 -5.21
N VAL A 360 13.29 -18.94 -5.82
CA VAL A 360 12.01 -18.97 -5.13
C VAL A 360 12.11 -20.16 -4.19
N ASP A 361 12.17 -19.87 -2.88
CA ASP A 361 12.08 -20.91 -1.86
C ASP A 361 10.92 -21.82 -2.23
N SER A 362 11.25 -23.03 -2.65
CA SER A 362 10.32 -24.03 -3.19
C SER A 362 9.29 -24.32 -2.12
N GLY A 363 8.17 -23.63 -2.22
CA GLY A 363 7.02 -23.51 -1.36
C GLY A 363 6.98 -24.45 -0.18
N GLY A 364 7.04 -23.88 1.00
CA GLY A 364 6.59 -24.61 2.18
C GLY A 364 5.24 -25.23 1.84
N SER A 365 5.13 -26.56 1.95
CA SER A 365 3.91 -27.29 1.64
C SER A 365 2.69 -26.52 2.16
N LEU A 366 1.60 -26.46 1.40
CA LEU A 366 0.32 -25.89 1.86
C LEU A 366 -0.04 -26.37 3.27
N VAL A 367 0.28 -27.61 3.59
CA VAL A 367 0.09 -28.23 4.91
C VAL A 367 0.92 -27.50 5.97
N ALA A 368 2.18 -27.17 5.71
CA ALA A 368 3.03 -26.43 6.66
C ALA A 368 2.50 -25.01 6.89
N LEU A 369 2.07 -24.31 5.85
CA LEU A 369 1.42 -23.00 5.95
C LEU A 369 0.13 -23.08 6.80
N GLN A 370 -0.70 -24.11 6.59
CA GLN A 370 -1.92 -24.32 7.36
C GLN A 370 -1.64 -24.57 8.85
N GLU A 371 -0.62 -25.37 9.16
CA GLU A 371 -0.21 -25.62 10.55
C GLU A 371 0.34 -24.35 11.22
N GLU A 372 1.11 -23.52 10.50
CA GLU A 372 1.54 -22.22 11.02
C GLU A 372 0.35 -21.28 11.31
N LEU A 373 -0.64 -21.21 10.40
CA LEU A 373 -1.84 -20.40 10.62
C LEU A 373 -2.65 -20.88 11.83
N LYS A 374 -2.77 -22.20 12.03
CA LYS A 374 -3.41 -22.78 13.23
C LYS A 374 -2.62 -22.41 14.49
N TRP A 375 -1.31 -22.59 14.47
CA TRP A 375 -0.42 -22.28 15.60
C TRP A 375 -0.46 -20.80 15.98
N LEU A 376 -0.54 -19.89 15.01
CA LEU A 376 -0.66 -18.44 15.21
C LEU A 376 -2.08 -18.01 15.61
N GLY A 377 -3.07 -18.92 15.60
CA GLY A 377 -4.48 -18.60 15.91
C GLY A 377 -5.23 -17.88 14.78
N LEU A 378 -4.69 -17.87 13.57
CA LEU A 378 -5.24 -17.14 12.41
C LEU A 378 -6.18 -17.97 11.54
N TRP A 379 -6.28 -19.27 11.77
CA TRP A 379 -7.02 -20.22 10.91
C TRP A 379 -8.46 -19.78 10.62
N LYS A 380 -9.19 -19.37 11.66
CA LYS A 380 -10.59 -18.92 11.53
C LYS A 380 -10.70 -17.61 10.73
N PHE A 381 -9.74 -16.71 10.91
CA PHE A 381 -9.71 -15.46 10.16
C PHE A 381 -9.29 -15.69 8.70
N ALA A 382 -8.37 -16.61 8.45
CA ALA A 382 -8.01 -17.03 7.11
C ALA A 382 -9.25 -17.52 6.33
N GLY A 383 -10.10 -18.36 6.94
CA GLY A 383 -11.36 -18.80 6.32
C GLY A 383 -12.31 -17.65 5.98
N ALA A 384 -12.41 -16.63 6.85
CA ALA A 384 -13.18 -15.43 6.57
C ALA A 384 -12.63 -14.65 5.36
N VAL A 385 -11.32 -14.48 5.30
CA VAL A 385 -10.66 -13.79 4.18
C VAL A 385 -10.82 -14.58 2.88
N MET A 386 -10.70 -15.92 2.90
CA MET A 386 -10.94 -16.76 1.72
C MET A 386 -12.37 -16.59 1.17
N TYR A 387 -13.38 -16.49 2.05
CA TYR A 387 -14.73 -16.16 1.63
C TYR A 387 -14.81 -14.80 0.93
N VAL A 388 -14.24 -13.75 1.54
CA VAL A 388 -14.26 -12.40 0.95
C VAL A 388 -13.54 -12.38 -0.40
N LEU A 389 -12.40 -13.04 -0.53
CA LEU A 389 -11.65 -13.14 -1.79
C LEU A 389 -12.44 -13.89 -2.88
N ARG A 390 -13.19 -14.93 -2.51
CA ARG A 390 -14.07 -15.62 -3.44
C ARG A 390 -15.19 -14.71 -3.96
N GLU A 391 -15.89 -14.06 -3.05
CA GLU A 391 -17.05 -13.21 -3.40
C GLU A 391 -16.64 -11.94 -4.17
N VAL A 392 -15.55 -11.28 -3.75
CA VAL A 392 -15.12 -10.00 -4.33
C VAL A 392 -14.26 -10.22 -5.56
N MET A 393 -13.26 -11.10 -5.46
CA MET A 393 -12.20 -11.25 -6.46
C MET A 393 -12.35 -12.49 -7.35
N GLY A 394 -13.27 -13.41 -7.01
CA GLY A 394 -13.41 -14.67 -7.73
C GLY A 394 -12.22 -15.60 -7.55
N LEU A 395 -11.61 -15.62 -6.34
CA LEU A 395 -10.47 -16.50 -6.07
C LEU A 395 -10.83 -17.96 -6.29
N ASP A 396 -10.03 -18.64 -7.13
CA ASP A 396 -10.19 -20.09 -7.41
C ASP A 396 -9.91 -20.90 -6.14
N GLU A 397 -10.70 -21.95 -5.91
CA GLU A 397 -10.55 -22.86 -4.76
C GLU A 397 -9.15 -23.49 -4.68
N LYS A 398 -8.51 -23.75 -5.83
CA LYS A 398 -7.14 -24.28 -5.90
C LYS A 398 -6.07 -23.35 -5.33
N ARG A 399 -6.37 -22.06 -5.24
CA ARG A 399 -5.48 -21.03 -4.69
C ARG A 399 -5.83 -20.62 -3.26
N MET A 400 -6.86 -21.26 -2.67
CA MET A 400 -7.25 -21.01 -1.30
C MET A 400 -6.33 -21.73 -0.32
N ILE A 401 -5.87 -21.01 0.69
CA ILE A 401 -5.03 -21.58 1.76
C ILE A 401 -5.82 -22.42 2.76
N CYS A 402 -7.14 -22.23 2.81
CA CYS A 402 -8.09 -23.02 3.62
C CYS A 402 -9.50 -22.87 3.05
N ALA A 403 -10.42 -23.73 3.50
CA ALA A 403 -11.83 -23.63 3.15
C ALA A 403 -12.44 -22.29 3.58
N PRO A 404 -13.27 -21.65 2.74
CA PRO A 404 -13.92 -20.39 3.08
C PRO A 404 -14.93 -20.59 4.22
N ASP A 405 -14.89 -19.68 5.22
CA ASP A 405 -15.87 -19.61 6.31
C ASP A 405 -16.92 -18.54 5.97
N GLU A 406 -18.03 -18.95 5.44
CA GLU A 406 -19.10 -18.06 4.99
C GLU A 406 -19.62 -17.15 6.11
N ARG A 407 -19.82 -17.68 7.31
CA ARG A 407 -20.40 -16.93 8.42
C ARG A 407 -19.49 -15.79 8.89
N ARG A 408 -18.19 -16.06 9.03
CA ARG A 408 -17.19 -15.06 9.40
C ARG A 408 -16.88 -14.13 8.24
N GLY A 409 -16.86 -14.66 7.03
CA GLY A 409 -16.59 -13.91 5.81
C GLY A 409 -17.68 -12.89 5.48
N ARG A 410 -18.95 -13.21 5.68
CA ARG A 410 -20.06 -12.26 5.52
C ARG A 410 -19.90 -11.09 6.48
N LEU A 411 -19.63 -11.35 7.77
CA LEU A 411 -19.36 -10.29 8.74
C LEU A 411 -18.18 -9.42 8.31
N LEU A 412 -17.08 -10.04 7.87
CA LEU A 412 -15.88 -9.31 7.43
C LEU A 412 -16.20 -8.42 6.22
N LEU A 413 -16.92 -8.93 5.23
CA LEU A 413 -17.33 -8.19 4.05
C LEU A 413 -18.26 -7.02 4.40
N GLU A 414 -19.24 -7.23 5.29
CA GLU A 414 -20.11 -6.18 5.80
C GLU A 414 -19.32 -5.06 6.50
N GLU A 415 -18.34 -5.41 7.35
CA GLU A 415 -17.47 -4.43 8.00
C GLU A 415 -16.59 -3.66 6.98
N ILE A 416 -16.05 -4.33 5.97
CA ILE A 416 -15.28 -3.70 4.88
C ILE A 416 -16.14 -2.71 4.09
N MET A 417 -17.33 -3.12 3.69
CA MET A 417 -18.22 -2.29 2.87
C MET A 417 -18.78 -1.10 3.64
N ALA A 418 -19.10 -1.27 4.92
CA ALA A 418 -19.57 -0.19 5.79
C ALA A 418 -18.44 0.79 6.15
N GLY A 419 -17.26 0.27 6.51
CA GLY A 419 -16.16 1.08 7.04
C GLY A 419 -15.32 1.78 5.98
N GLY A 420 -15.17 1.17 4.80
CA GLY A 420 -14.18 1.62 3.83
C GLY A 420 -12.75 1.50 4.35
N ASN A 421 -11.81 2.21 3.73
CA ASN A 421 -10.42 2.17 4.13
C ASN A 421 -10.23 2.66 5.59
N PHE A 422 -9.66 1.82 6.44
CA PHE A 422 -9.43 2.08 7.87
C PHE A 422 -10.68 2.56 8.65
N GLY A 423 -11.89 2.15 8.23
CA GLY A 423 -13.13 2.49 8.93
C GLY A 423 -13.52 3.98 8.88
N HIS A 424 -12.86 4.79 8.05
CA HIS A 424 -13.09 6.24 7.99
C HIS A 424 -14.52 6.62 7.56
N TYR A 425 -15.20 5.73 6.85
CA TYR A 425 -16.53 5.97 6.30
C TYR A 425 -17.63 5.28 7.10
N ASP A 426 -17.31 4.66 8.24
CA ASP A 426 -18.29 3.97 9.08
C ASP A 426 -19.20 4.97 9.78
N GLU A 427 -20.42 5.10 9.30
CA GLU A 427 -21.43 6.00 9.86
C GLU A 427 -21.81 5.64 11.31
N ARG A 428 -21.63 4.37 11.69
CA ARG A 428 -21.86 3.92 13.08
C ARG A 428 -20.87 4.55 14.05
N ASN A 429 -19.77 5.13 13.55
CA ASN A 429 -18.70 5.76 14.32
C ASN A 429 -18.74 7.30 14.30
N ARG A 430 -19.73 7.92 13.62
CA ARG A 430 -19.80 9.39 13.45
C ARG A 430 -20.30 10.14 14.68
N PHE A 431 -20.79 9.47 15.72
CA PHE A 431 -21.36 10.10 16.90
C PHE A 431 -20.33 10.36 17.99
N GLY A 432 -19.94 11.63 18.17
CA GLY A 432 -19.20 12.16 19.30
C GLY A 432 -17.66 12.23 19.08
N GLN A 433 -17.09 13.40 19.41
CA GLN A 433 -15.65 13.63 19.47
C GLN A 433 -15.19 13.49 20.92
N GLY A 434 -14.25 12.60 21.21
CA GLY A 434 -13.64 12.46 22.52
C GLY A 434 -13.22 11.04 22.88
N ALA A 435 -12.28 10.92 23.83
CA ALA A 435 -11.70 9.64 24.25
C ALA A 435 -12.73 8.62 24.76
N LEU A 436 -13.80 9.08 25.40
CA LEU A 436 -14.88 8.21 25.87
C LEU A 436 -15.63 7.54 24.71
N TRP A 437 -15.98 8.31 23.66
CA TRP A 437 -16.66 7.78 22.48
C TRP A 437 -15.79 6.79 21.71
N HIS A 438 -14.49 7.07 21.55
CA HIS A 438 -13.55 6.12 20.95
C HIS A 438 -13.50 4.78 21.71
N ASN A 439 -13.54 4.83 23.04
CA ASN A 439 -13.58 3.61 23.86
C ASN A 439 -14.89 2.85 23.70
N ILE A 440 -16.04 3.53 23.64
CA ILE A 440 -17.34 2.89 23.42
C ILE A 440 -17.41 2.23 22.03
N GLN A 441 -16.89 2.89 21.00
CA GLN A 441 -16.86 2.35 19.64
C GLN A 441 -15.98 1.10 19.55
N ARG A 442 -14.80 1.12 20.19
CA ARG A 442 -13.91 -0.06 20.28
C ARG A 442 -14.60 -1.21 21.02
N PHE A 443 -15.22 -0.93 22.16
CA PHE A 443 -15.95 -1.94 22.91
C PHE A 443 -17.11 -2.55 22.09
N ARG A 444 -17.87 -1.75 21.34
CA ARG A 444 -18.90 -2.26 20.42
C ARG A 444 -18.32 -3.14 19.31
N ARG A 445 -17.16 -2.80 18.79
CA ARG A 445 -16.45 -3.62 17.79
C ARG A 445 -15.99 -4.94 18.40
N ASP A 446 -15.33 -4.88 19.55
CA ASP A 446 -14.86 -6.08 20.27
C ASP A 446 -16.03 -7.00 20.60
N TRP A 447 -17.17 -6.44 21.01
CA TRP A 447 -18.39 -7.21 21.29
C TRP A 447 -18.94 -7.93 20.05
N ARG A 448 -18.94 -7.27 18.88
CA ARG A 448 -19.33 -7.91 17.62
C ARG A 448 -18.35 -9.04 17.24
N MET A 449 -17.06 -8.84 17.47
CA MET A 449 -16.00 -9.80 17.16
C MET A 449 -15.91 -10.94 18.18
N LEU A 450 -16.38 -10.75 19.41
CA LEU A 450 -16.26 -11.70 20.52
C LEU A 450 -16.78 -13.10 20.18
N ARG A 451 -17.92 -13.18 19.50
CA ARG A 451 -18.52 -14.46 19.09
C ARG A 451 -17.66 -15.23 18.11
N PHE A 452 -16.87 -14.55 17.32
CA PHE A 452 -16.07 -15.13 16.22
C PHE A 452 -14.60 -15.32 16.57
N TYR A 453 -14.04 -14.40 17.36
CA TYR A 453 -12.63 -14.35 17.74
C TYR A 453 -12.45 -14.06 19.22
N PRO A 454 -12.92 -14.95 20.12
CA PRO A 454 -12.98 -14.64 21.57
C PRO A 454 -11.59 -14.37 22.17
N SER A 455 -10.53 -15.07 21.75
CA SER A 455 -9.19 -14.85 22.28
C SER A 455 -8.66 -13.45 22.03
N GLU A 456 -8.89 -12.89 20.84
CA GLU A 456 -8.44 -11.55 20.47
C GLU A 456 -9.34 -10.48 21.10
N ALA A 457 -10.67 -10.65 21.02
CA ALA A 457 -11.64 -9.68 21.53
C ALA A 457 -11.56 -9.52 23.05
N LEU A 458 -11.36 -10.63 23.81
CA LEU A 458 -11.21 -10.57 25.27
C LEU A 458 -9.84 -10.02 25.70
N SER A 459 -8.82 -10.19 24.87
CA SER A 459 -7.44 -9.70 25.16
C SER A 459 -7.23 -8.24 24.77
N GLU A 460 -8.07 -7.66 23.90
CA GLU A 460 -7.91 -6.28 23.43
C GLU A 460 -7.97 -5.26 24.58
N PRO A 461 -8.92 -5.31 25.54
CA PRO A 461 -8.92 -4.40 26.67
C PRO A 461 -7.65 -4.50 27.52
N LEU A 462 -7.13 -5.71 27.72
CA LEU A 462 -5.89 -5.93 28.45
C LEU A 462 -4.69 -5.33 27.71
N PHE A 463 -4.60 -5.56 26.42
CA PHE A 463 -3.55 -4.97 25.56
C PHE A 463 -3.60 -3.44 25.63
N ARG A 464 -4.79 -2.84 25.66
CA ARG A 464 -5.02 -1.39 25.77
C ARG A 464 -4.49 -0.83 27.10
N VAL A 465 -4.74 -1.54 28.20
CA VAL A 465 -4.20 -1.17 29.52
C VAL A 465 -2.67 -1.21 29.49
N CYS A 466 -2.07 -2.27 28.94
CA CYS A 466 -0.63 -2.37 28.81
C CYS A 466 -0.05 -1.21 27.96
N HIS A 467 -0.70 -0.87 26.86
CA HIS A 467 -0.28 0.25 26.00
C HIS A 467 -0.41 1.60 26.70
N PHE A 468 -1.49 1.80 27.48
CA PHE A 468 -1.68 3.01 28.30
C PHE A 468 -0.57 3.15 29.36
N LEU A 469 -0.27 2.08 30.10
CA LEU A 469 0.81 2.05 31.11
C LEU A 469 2.19 2.30 30.48
N TRP A 470 2.43 1.75 29.30
CA TRP A 470 3.65 2.02 28.54
C TRP A 470 3.77 3.51 28.17
N ARG A 471 2.72 4.13 27.60
CA ARG A 471 2.70 5.58 27.30
C ARG A 471 2.89 6.44 28.53
N TRP A 472 2.25 6.05 29.64
CA TRP A 472 2.38 6.75 30.91
C TRP A 472 3.83 6.72 31.39
N LYS A 473 4.47 5.54 31.34
CA LYS A 473 5.88 5.38 31.69
C LYS A 473 6.78 6.27 30.82
N GLN A 474 6.60 6.28 29.50
CA GLN A 474 7.39 7.10 28.58
C GLN A 474 7.30 8.61 28.92
N LYS A 475 6.10 9.09 29.23
CA LYS A 475 5.89 10.50 29.59
C LYS A 475 6.57 10.88 30.92
N HIS A 476 6.73 9.96 31.85
CA HIS A 476 7.27 10.24 33.19
C HIS A 476 8.76 9.90 33.33
N THR A 477 9.29 8.99 32.52
CA THR A 477 10.71 8.59 32.55
C THR A 477 11.53 9.29 31.46
N GLY A 478 10.91 9.83 30.40
CA GLY A 478 11.55 10.40 29.21
C GLY A 478 11.97 11.88 29.33
N LYS A 479 11.87 12.54 30.48
CA LYS A 479 12.43 13.86 30.68
C LYS A 479 13.79 13.74 31.36
N PRO A 480 14.93 14.07 30.70
CA PRO A 480 16.16 14.36 31.42
C PRO A 480 15.84 15.55 32.33
N LYS A 481 16.00 15.40 33.64
CA LYS A 481 16.10 16.55 34.54
C LYS A 481 17.31 17.35 34.06
N GLU A 482 17.09 18.48 33.40
CA GLU A 482 18.09 19.52 33.32
C GLU A 482 18.50 19.83 34.76
N ARG A 483 19.65 19.33 35.17
CA ARG A 483 20.33 19.82 36.36
C ARG A 483 20.79 21.23 36.04
N ASN A 484 20.00 22.21 36.48
CA ASN A 484 20.53 23.57 36.68
C ASN A 484 21.84 23.45 37.47
N ARG A 485 22.94 23.62 36.77
CA ARG A 485 24.21 24.02 37.41
C ARG A 485 24.20 25.54 37.39
N ASN A 486 23.87 26.13 38.54
CA ASN A 486 24.31 27.44 38.93
C ASN A 486 25.82 27.47 39.13
#